data_e9f79cb487a0c4a40475b53e1cf1932e
#
_entry.id   e9f79cb487a0c4a40475b53e1cf1932e
#
_cell.length_a   1.000
_cell.length_b   1.000
_cell.length_c   1.000
_cell.angle_alpha   90.00
_cell.angle_beta   90.00
_cell.angle_gamma   90.00
#
_symmetry.space_group_name_H-M   'P 1'
#
loop_
_entity.id
_entity.type
_entity.pdbx_description
1 polymer ?
#
loop_
_entity_poly.entity_id
_entity_poly.type
_entity_poly.pdbx_seq_one_letter_code
_entity_poly.pdbx_strand_id
1 'polypeptide(L)'
;IARGYIPYVYPNTPEGYEQAGLYLKNPIAASDKVMAEAEALYTKNCVHCHGATGAGDGKVGVKLPGPPPAYNSAAIKILPEGKLFHSITHGKNLMGAHESILTQEERWKLVHYIQKLQGPKTSATDSTKVQVAEVKKEETKATH
;
A
#
# COMPACT_ATOMS: atom_id res chain seq x y z
N ILE A 1 -11.07 -30.09 -1.63
CA ILE A 1 -10.86 -28.61 -1.65
C ILE A 1 -10.95 -28.16 -0.20
N ALA A 2 -9.83 -27.63 0.34
CA ALA A 2 -9.84 -27.09 1.69
C ALA A 2 -10.88 -25.97 1.81
N ARG A 3 -11.72 -26.01 2.84
CA ARG A 3 -12.71 -24.98 3.10
C ARG A 3 -12.03 -23.62 3.17
N GLY A 4 -12.41 -22.70 2.28
CA GLY A 4 -11.95 -21.31 2.29
C GLY A 4 -10.84 -20.94 1.33
N TYR A 5 -10.33 -21.87 0.51
CA TYR A 5 -9.41 -21.50 -0.56
C TYR A 5 -10.18 -20.93 -1.75
N ILE A 6 -10.10 -19.63 -1.92
CA ILE A 6 -10.59 -18.94 -3.11
C ILE A 6 -9.36 -18.65 -3.97
N PRO A 7 -9.26 -19.22 -5.19
CA PRO A 7 -8.13 -18.89 -6.06
C PRO A 7 -8.05 -17.40 -6.36
N TYR A 8 -6.83 -16.86 -6.34
CA TYR A 8 -6.60 -15.50 -6.76
C TYR A 8 -6.68 -15.40 -8.29
N VAL A 9 -7.59 -14.60 -8.79
CA VAL A 9 -7.98 -14.62 -10.22
C VAL A 9 -7.17 -13.67 -11.12
N TYR A 10 -6.42 -12.74 -10.54
CA TYR A 10 -5.62 -11.79 -11.32
C TYR A 10 -4.23 -12.38 -11.59
N PRO A 11 -3.85 -12.58 -12.86
CA PRO A 11 -2.56 -13.19 -13.19
C PRO A 11 -1.39 -12.24 -12.86
N ASN A 12 -0.20 -12.82 -12.71
CA ASN A 12 1.04 -12.08 -12.54
C ASN A 12 1.52 -11.46 -13.86
N THR A 13 0.76 -10.49 -14.34
CA THR A 13 1.00 -9.74 -15.57
C THR A 13 0.77 -8.25 -15.30
N PRO A 14 1.30 -7.33 -16.15
CA PRO A 14 0.97 -5.91 -16.04
C PRO A 14 -0.53 -5.63 -16.09
N GLU A 15 -1.28 -6.34 -16.93
CA GLU A 15 -2.74 -6.22 -17.03
C GLU A 15 -3.43 -6.71 -15.76
N GLY A 16 -2.99 -7.84 -15.21
CA GLY A 16 -3.51 -8.37 -13.94
C GLY A 16 -3.28 -7.42 -12.78
N TYR A 17 -2.13 -6.77 -12.73
CA TYR A 17 -1.81 -5.74 -11.74
C TYR A 17 -2.74 -4.52 -11.85
N GLU A 18 -2.97 -4.01 -13.05
CA GLU A 18 -3.88 -2.89 -13.28
C GLU A 18 -5.34 -3.25 -12.92
N GLN A 19 -5.80 -4.43 -13.34
CA GLN A 19 -7.14 -4.92 -13.01
C GLN A 19 -7.35 -5.10 -11.51
N ALA A 20 -6.36 -5.66 -10.83
CA ALA A 20 -6.40 -5.77 -9.37
C ALA A 20 -6.55 -4.41 -8.70
N GLY A 21 -5.83 -3.39 -9.17
CA GLY A 21 -5.93 -2.02 -8.68
C GLY A 21 -7.32 -1.40 -8.89
N LEU A 22 -7.96 -1.70 -10.02
CA LEU A 22 -9.28 -1.15 -10.35
C LEU A 22 -10.42 -1.84 -9.58
N TYR A 23 -10.36 -3.15 -9.41
CA TYR A 23 -11.51 -3.96 -8.98
C TYR A 23 -11.39 -4.55 -7.58
N LEU A 24 -10.18 -4.77 -7.07
CA LEU A 24 -10.02 -5.34 -5.75
C LEU A 24 -10.16 -4.30 -4.66
N LYS A 25 -11.01 -4.62 -3.70
CA LYS A 25 -11.21 -3.85 -2.47
C LYS A 25 -10.97 -4.74 -1.26
N ASN A 26 -10.39 -4.18 -0.20
CA ASN A 26 -10.13 -4.91 1.02
C ASN A 26 -11.45 -5.33 1.68
N PRO A 27 -11.73 -6.64 1.77
CA PRO A 27 -12.98 -7.12 2.39
C PRO A 27 -12.94 -7.10 3.92
N ILE A 28 -11.76 -6.82 4.50
CA ILE A 28 -11.55 -6.84 5.95
C ILE A 28 -11.62 -5.40 6.47
N ALA A 29 -12.52 -5.16 7.44
CA ALA A 29 -12.59 -3.87 8.11
C ALA A 29 -11.37 -3.67 9.02
N ALA A 30 -10.82 -2.47 9.04
CA ALA A 30 -9.76 -2.10 9.96
C ALA A 30 -10.27 -2.12 11.41
N SER A 31 -9.46 -2.66 12.32
CA SER A 31 -9.72 -2.68 13.75
C SER A 31 -8.39 -2.78 14.50
N ASP A 32 -8.39 -2.51 15.79
CA ASP A 32 -7.20 -2.66 16.61
C ASP A 32 -6.67 -4.11 16.61
N LYS A 33 -7.58 -5.08 16.63
CA LYS A 33 -7.23 -6.50 16.52
C LYS A 33 -6.57 -6.82 15.17
N VAL A 34 -7.16 -6.37 14.07
CA VAL A 34 -6.60 -6.56 12.71
C VAL A 34 -5.23 -5.91 12.61
N MET A 35 -5.05 -4.72 13.14
CA MET A 35 -3.78 -4.02 13.13
C MET A 35 -2.69 -4.73 13.95
N ALA A 36 -3.04 -5.28 15.12
CA ALA A 36 -2.11 -6.05 15.94
C ALA A 36 -1.67 -7.35 15.23
N GLU A 37 -2.59 -8.06 14.61
CA GLU A 37 -2.32 -9.26 13.82
C GLU A 37 -1.44 -8.93 12.60
N ALA A 38 -1.75 -7.84 11.91
CA ALA A 38 -0.98 -7.37 10.77
C ALA A 38 0.44 -6.94 11.14
N GLU A 39 0.62 -6.29 12.27
CA GLU A 39 1.94 -5.92 12.79
C GLU A 39 2.81 -7.16 13.05
N ALA A 40 2.25 -8.20 13.64
CA ALA A 40 2.95 -9.47 13.86
C ALA A 40 3.35 -10.14 12.52
N LEU A 41 2.46 -10.14 11.54
CA LEU A 41 2.75 -10.65 10.19
C LEU A 41 3.83 -9.82 9.48
N TYR A 42 3.77 -8.53 9.60
CA TYR A 42 4.74 -7.60 9.03
C TYR A 42 6.14 -7.80 9.63
N THR A 43 6.22 -7.89 10.94
CA THR A 43 7.47 -8.12 11.66
C THR A 43 8.11 -9.45 11.26
N LYS A 44 7.31 -10.47 11.01
CA LYS A 44 7.79 -11.79 10.60
C LYS A 44 8.25 -11.83 9.15
N ASN A 45 7.54 -11.17 8.22
CA ASN A 45 7.68 -11.42 6.79
C ASN A 45 8.23 -10.22 5.99
N CYS A 46 8.11 -9.01 6.48
CA CYS A 46 8.30 -7.79 5.67
C CYS A 46 9.42 -6.88 6.17
N VAL A 47 9.59 -6.79 7.49
CA VAL A 47 10.51 -5.84 8.12
C VAL A 47 11.97 -5.97 7.67
N HIS A 48 12.38 -7.18 7.31
CA HIS A 48 13.77 -7.45 6.90
C HIS A 48 14.20 -6.67 5.66
N CYS A 49 13.27 -6.43 4.75
CA CYS A 49 13.50 -5.64 3.55
C CYS A 49 12.93 -4.22 3.67
N HIS A 50 11.70 -4.09 4.15
CA HIS A 50 10.98 -2.83 4.15
C HIS A 50 11.28 -1.92 5.35
N GLY A 51 11.87 -2.46 6.42
CA GLY A 51 12.14 -1.72 7.66
C GLY A 51 10.92 -1.56 8.55
N ALA A 52 11.13 -1.13 9.79
CA ALA A 52 10.09 -1.00 10.80
C ALA A 52 9.02 0.05 10.43
N THR A 53 9.40 1.09 9.72
CA THR A 53 8.51 2.19 9.29
C THR A 53 8.12 2.11 7.81
N GLY A 54 8.58 1.07 7.11
CA GLY A 54 8.34 0.95 5.67
C GLY A 54 9.20 1.87 4.80
N ALA A 55 10.32 2.35 5.33
CA ALA A 55 11.24 3.25 4.62
C ALA A 55 12.14 2.54 3.59
N GLY A 56 12.08 1.22 3.50
CA GLY A 56 12.95 0.43 2.63
C GLY A 56 14.34 0.19 3.20
N ASP A 57 14.55 0.49 4.46
CA ASP A 57 15.82 0.46 5.19
C ASP A 57 16.03 -0.79 6.06
N GLY A 58 15.31 -1.86 5.77
CA GLY A 58 15.50 -3.15 6.42
C GLY A 58 16.92 -3.70 6.19
N LYS A 59 17.41 -4.50 7.12
CA LYS A 59 18.79 -5.05 7.10
C LYS A 59 19.13 -5.80 5.82
N VAL A 60 18.15 -6.43 5.20
CA VAL A 60 18.29 -7.11 3.90
C VAL A 60 18.05 -6.12 2.76
N GLY A 61 17.04 -5.26 2.90
CA GLY A 61 16.63 -4.32 1.86
C GLY A 61 17.77 -3.39 1.40
N VAL A 62 18.55 -2.85 2.34
CA VAL A 62 19.67 -1.96 2.03
C VAL A 62 20.83 -2.64 1.29
N LYS A 63 20.87 -3.97 1.30
CA LYS A 63 21.90 -4.77 0.60
C LYS A 63 21.48 -5.16 -0.82
N LEU A 64 20.21 -4.93 -1.17
CA LEU A 64 19.72 -5.23 -2.51
C LEU A 64 20.21 -4.18 -3.52
N PRO A 65 20.47 -4.57 -4.79
CA PRO A 65 20.85 -3.62 -5.84
C PRO A 65 19.79 -2.55 -6.11
N GLY A 66 18.52 -2.83 -5.76
CA GLY A 66 17.42 -1.89 -5.75
C GLY A 66 16.62 -2.05 -4.45
N PRO A 67 16.88 -1.24 -3.42
CA PRO A 67 16.13 -1.33 -2.17
C PRO A 67 14.64 -1.06 -2.39
N PRO A 68 13.75 -1.63 -1.54
CA PRO A 68 12.32 -1.36 -1.65
C PRO A 68 12.04 0.14 -1.52
N PRO A 69 11.09 0.67 -2.31
CA PRO A 69 10.69 2.06 -2.14
C PRO A 69 10.02 2.28 -0.79
N ALA A 70 10.18 3.46 -0.23
CA ALA A 70 9.47 3.84 0.99
C ALA A 70 7.95 3.87 0.74
N TYR A 71 7.17 3.31 1.67
CA TYR A 71 5.72 3.27 1.52
C TYR A 71 5.07 4.66 1.49
N ASN A 72 5.67 5.63 2.15
CA ASN A 72 5.20 7.02 2.16
C ASN A 72 5.72 7.86 0.99
N SER A 73 6.48 7.28 0.06
CA SER A 73 6.87 7.98 -1.16
C SER A 73 5.64 8.33 -2.01
N ALA A 74 5.71 9.41 -2.78
CA ALA A 74 4.60 9.89 -3.60
C ALA A 74 4.06 8.79 -4.55
N ALA A 75 4.94 8.04 -5.18
CA ALA A 75 4.58 6.98 -6.12
C ALA A 75 3.84 5.80 -5.46
N ILE A 76 4.24 5.41 -4.25
CA ILE A 76 3.63 4.27 -3.54
C ILE A 76 2.36 4.69 -2.80
N LYS A 77 2.34 5.89 -2.25
CA LYS A 77 1.22 6.40 -1.47
C LYS A 77 -0.08 6.52 -2.26
N ILE A 78 0.01 6.74 -3.57
CA ILE A 78 -1.14 6.83 -4.46
C ILE A 78 -1.68 5.48 -4.94
N LEU A 79 -0.98 4.37 -4.68
CA LEU A 79 -1.39 3.06 -5.15
C LEU A 79 -2.69 2.61 -4.50
N PRO A 80 -3.66 2.12 -5.28
CA PRO A 80 -4.87 1.52 -4.72
C PRO A 80 -4.54 0.22 -3.99
N GLU A 81 -5.37 -0.13 -3.02
CA GLU A 81 -5.18 -1.30 -2.16
C GLU A 81 -5.07 -2.62 -2.93
N GLY A 82 -5.77 -2.74 -4.06
CA GLY A 82 -5.69 -3.92 -4.91
C GLY A 82 -4.29 -4.12 -5.51
N LYS A 83 -3.58 -3.06 -5.83
CA LYS A 83 -2.18 -3.12 -6.31
C LYS A 83 -1.23 -3.56 -5.19
N LEU A 84 -1.44 -3.09 -3.98
CA LEU A 84 -0.67 -3.53 -2.81
C LEU A 84 -0.87 -5.03 -2.56
N PHE A 85 -2.11 -5.48 -2.59
CA PHE A 85 -2.46 -6.89 -2.44
C PHE A 85 -1.83 -7.76 -3.54
N HIS A 86 -1.89 -7.32 -4.79
CA HIS A 86 -1.31 -8.02 -5.93
C HIS A 86 0.22 -8.18 -5.79
N SER A 87 0.90 -7.12 -5.36
CA SER A 87 2.35 -7.15 -5.13
C SER A 87 2.75 -8.11 -4.00
N ILE A 88 1.98 -8.18 -2.93
CA ILE A 88 2.21 -9.16 -1.85
C ILE A 88 1.98 -10.58 -2.37
N THR A 89 0.94 -10.78 -3.18
CA THR A 89 0.57 -12.09 -3.72
C THR A 89 1.64 -12.66 -4.64
N HIS A 90 2.00 -11.92 -5.68
CA HIS A 90 2.87 -12.39 -6.76
C HIS A 90 4.33 -11.94 -6.62
N GLY A 91 4.61 -11.02 -5.73
CA GLY A 91 5.88 -10.31 -5.72
C GLY A 91 5.94 -9.21 -6.78
N LYS A 92 7.00 -8.43 -6.75
CA LYS A 92 7.27 -7.36 -7.72
C LYS A 92 8.76 -7.05 -7.76
N ASN A 93 9.36 -7.08 -8.94
CA ASN A 93 10.80 -6.90 -9.11
C ASN A 93 11.59 -7.90 -8.23
N LEU A 94 12.40 -7.41 -7.29
CA LEU A 94 13.17 -8.27 -6.37
C LEU A 94 12.34 -8.80 -5.19
N MET A 95 11.13 -8.30 -4.99
CA MET A 95 10.24 -8.79 -3.94
C MET A 95 9.67 -10.16 -4.33
N GLY A 96 9.85 -11.16 -3.48
CA GLY A 96 9.30 -12.49 -3.67
C GLY A 96 7.79 -12.56 -3.46
N ALA A 97 7.16 -13.58 -4.04
CA ALA A 97 5.75 -13.87 -3.86
C ALA A 97 5.46 -14.42 -2.45
N HIS A 98 4.37 -14.00 -1.84
CA HIS A 98 3.93 -14.44 -0.51
C HIS A 98 2.66 -15.29 -0.54
N GLU A 99 2.15 -15.60 -1.73
CA GLU A 99 0.93 -16.38 -1.91
C GLU A 99 0.98 -17.75 -1.21
N SER A 100 2.12 -18.42 -1.23
CA SER A 100 2.29 -19.75 -0.65
C SER A 100 2.45 -19.75 0.89
N ILE A 101 2.80 -18.62 1.49
CA ILE A 101 3.10 -18.53 2.92
C ILE A 101 2.10 -17.68 3.71
N LEU A 102 1.27 -16.92 3.04
CA LEU A 102 0.24 -16.05 3.63
C LEU A 102 -1.12 -16.34 2.99
N THR A 103 -2.14 -16.49 3.82
CA THR A 103 -3.53 -16.57 3.35
C THR A 103 -3.98 -15.25 2.72
N GLN A 104 -5.07 -15.28 1.96
CA GLN A 104 -5.66 -14.03 1.42
C GLN A 104 -6.06 -13.08 2.55
N GLU A 105 -6.65 -13.59 3.62
CA GLU A 105 -7.01 -12.80 4.80
C GLU A 105 -5.79 -12.11 5.42
N GLU A 106 -4.71 -12.85 5.62
CA GLU A 106 -3.44 -12.31 6.15
C GLU A 106 -2.85 -11.23 5.25
N ARG A 107 -2.89 -11.42 3.93
CA ARG A 107 -2.43 -10.43 2.95
C ARG A 107 -3.25 -9.14 3.00
N TRP A 108 -4.57 -9.25 3.16
CA TRP A 108 -5.44 -8.08 3.32
C TRP A 108 -5.22 -7.33 4.64
N LYS A 109 -4.95 -8.05 5.72
CA LYS A 109 -4.52 -7.44 6.99
C LYS A 109 -3.22 -6.65 6.82
N LEU A 110 -2.25 -7.20 6.11
CA LEU A 110 -1.00 -6.52 5.79
C LEU A 110 -1.22 -5.26 4.95
N VAL A 111 -2.16 -5.25 4.03
CA VAL A 111 -2.53 -4.03 3.28
C VAL A 111 -2.95 -2.91 4.21
N HIS A 112 -3.77 -3.19 5.23
CA HIS A 112 -4.13 -2.22 6.25
C HIS A 112 -2.90 -1.66 6.99
N TYR A 113 -1.97 -2.52 7.37
CA TYR A 113 -0.76 -2.10 8.07
C TYR A 113 0.15 -1.24 7.19
N ILE A 114 0.34 -1.61 5.94
CA ILE A 114 1.08 -0.82 4.96
C ILE A 114 0.45 0.56 4.78
N GLN A 115 -0.86 0.64 4.66
CA GLN A 115 -1.58 1.92 4.56
C GLN A 115 -1.41 2.79 5.82
N LYS A 116 -1.35 2.17 6.99
CA LYS A 116 -1.01 2.88 8.24
C LYS A 116 0.39 3.48 8.18
N LEU A 117 1.38 2.73 7.70
CA LEU A 117 2.75 3.21 7.54
C LEU A 117 2.88 4.28 6.44
N GLN A 118 2.02 4.27 5.44
CA GLN A 118 1.95 5.32 4.42
C GLN A 118 1.53 6.69 4.99
N GLY A 119 0.81 6.69 6.10
CA GLY A 119 0.23 7.89 6.68
C GLY A 119 -0.99 8.41 5.91
N PRO A 120 -1.53 9.57 6.29
CA PRO A 120 -2.74 10.11 5.68
C PRO A 120 -2.53 10.40 4.21
N LYS A 121 -3.49 10.00 3.38
CA LYS A 121 -3.53 10.37 1.96
C LYS A 121 -4.01 11.81 1.86
N THR A 122 -3.20 12.68 1.29
CA THR A 122 -3.66 13.99 0.85
C THR A 122 -4.66 13.79 -0.27
N SER A 123 -5.93 14.06 -0.01
CA SER A 123 -6.96 14.01 -1.06
C SER A 123 -6.71 15.16 -2.05
N ALA A 124 -6.88 14.88 -3.35
CA ALA A 124 -6.76 15.88 -4.41
C ALA A 124 -7.73 17.06 -4.24
N THR A 125 -8.70 16.95 -3.35
CA THR A 125 -9.65 18.00 -2.97
C THR A 125 -9.02 19.13 -2.14
N ASP A 126 -7.87 18.88 -1.51
CA ASP A 126 -7.23 19.92 -0.68
C ASP A 126 -6.40 20.90 -1.51
N SER A 127 -5.84 20.46 -2.64
CA SER A 127 -5.10 21.32 -3.58
C SER A 127 -6.00 22.35 -4.26
N THR A 128 -7.26 22.01 -4.52
CA THR A 128 -8.22 22.93 -5.15
C THR A 128 -8.73 24.00 -4.18
N LYS A 129 -8.82 23.68 -2.89
CA LYS A 129 -9.22 24.66 -1.87
C LYS A 129 -8.14 25.71 -1.59
N VAL A 130 -6.88 25.31 -1.65
CA VAL A 130 -5.75 26.24 -1.45
C VAL A 130 -5.63 27.22 -2.61
N GLN A 131 -5.81 26.76 -3.85
CA GLN A 131 -5.77 27.63 -5.03
C GLN A 131 -6.93 28.62 -5.08
N VAL A 132 -8.13 28.21 -4.69
CA VAL A 132 -9.30 29.10 -4.64
C VAL A 132 -9.18 30.16 -3.53
N ALA A 133 -8.52 29.85 -2.43
CA ALA A 133 -8.27 30.80 -1.35
C ALA A 133 -7.20 31.85 -1.73
N GLU A 134 -6.19 31.47 -2.52
CA GLU A 134 -5.18 32.43 -3.02
C GLU A 134 -5.74 33.37 -4.09
N VAL A 135 -6.55 32.85 -5.01
CA VAL A 135 -7.21 33.68 -6.04
C VAL A 135 -8.17 34.68 -5.40
N LYS A 136 -8.90 34.32 -4.35
CA LYS A 136 -9.75 35.26 -3.63
C LYS A 136 -8.99 36.33 -2.85
N LYS A 137 -7.76 36.06 -2.43
CA LYS A 137 -6.91 37.07 -1.78
C LYS A 137 -6.31 38.06 -2.76
N GLU A 138 -6.08 37.64 -4.00
CA GLU A 138 -5.56 38.51 -5.04
C GLU A 138 -6.64 39.47 -5.58
N GLU A 139 -7.88 39.01 -5.73
CA GLU A 139 -8.99 39.84 -6.15
C GLU A 139 -9.36 40.95 -5.13
N THR A 140 -9.20 40.68 -3.84
CA THR A 140 -9.45 41.70 -2.80
C THR A 140 -8.32 42.71 -2.67
N LYS A 141 -7.15 42.46 -3.24
CA LYS A 141 -6.02 43.39 -3.26
C LYS A 141 -6.00 44.31 -4.48
N ALA A 142 -6.74 43.95 -5.53
CA ALA A 142 -6.82 44.71 -6.79
C ALA A 142 -7.95 45.76 -6.82
N THR A 143 -8.76 45.86 -5.76
CA THR A 143 -9.91 46.80 -5.66
C THR A 143 -9.69 47.96 -4.68
N HIS A 144 -8.44 48.23 -4.33
CA HIS A 144 -8.09 49.45 -3.57
C HIS A 144 -7.14 50.34 -4.33
#